data_d0c971303dfb02fc0d946b29593ac9e7
#
_entry.id   d0c971303dfb02fc0d946b29593ac9e7
#
_cell.length_a   1.000
_cell.length_b   1.000
_cell.length_c   1.000
_cell.angle_alpha   90.00
_cell.angle_beta   90.00
_cell.angle_gamma   90.00
#
_symmetry.space_group_name_H-M   'P 1'
#
loop_
_entity.id
_entity.type
_entity.pdbx_description
1 polymer ?
#
loop_
_entity_poly.entity_id
_entity_poly.type
_entity_poly.pdbx_seq_one_letter_code
_entity_poly.pdbx_strand_id
1 'polypeptide(L)'
;MNSKINRRQLIGFIICQLLFSAALVACSDWDDHYEADSSLIGSQQATLWENISSNGQLSQFASLLKKTGYDQVLSATQTYTVWAPQDGSFDYDALTSMSNSRVQREFVMNHIARNNYPASGAVDERIYTLNEKLMFFDGSMPYAIQGIGLSQPNIPSRNGTLHMLGGKIPFMANIYESLNNNEFPLDSISEFVHSYDVKKLNEQKSVQGPMLNGEITYLDSVFDEHNDLFTQFSAYIQREDSNYTMIMPTNEAWHKARQQVMKYFHYLPTFEFMENTSTGSDQKKEKITIKDVKYLQDSIVNGMLLNDLFYNNNLYDNRKLNNLQTGQTLQVDSLYGTTLSKIYSDDARRLFEGAQRVDRSNGAIWITDSLRMRSWTTWNPEIIIQAENSQTMASAVNVAGTPERIYVAPGSQNPAVPGHISMNSYIEVQPISASTNPGVVFYLPGVRSTTYSLYMVMVPANIVSSLREVKPYKFSVTMGCVDETGTNQDRLRDWVAESNFVSDTARVDTIYLGDFTFPMAYEGTGDYYPYLRVNSTISSRERNDYDRTMRIDCLILRPKELDDFLKEHPDYKYDDGGF
;
A
#
# COMPACT_ATOMS: atom_id res chain seq x y z
N MET A 1 15.45 17.04 52.10
CA MET A 1 14.38 16.19 51.51
C MET A 1 15.06 15.06 50.75
N ASN A 2 15.20 13.88 51.38
CA ASN A 2 15.85 12.70 50.79
C ASN A 2 14.80 11.89 50.04
N SER A 3 14.81 11.94 48.71
CA SER A 3 13.98 11.03 47.87
C SER A 3 14.69 9.67 47.78
N LYS A 4 14.12 8.67 48.42
CA LYS A 4 14.56 7.27 48.27
C LYS A 4 14.20 6.80 46.83
N ILE A 5 15.19 6.62 45.99
CA ILE A 5 15.05 5.99 44.68
C ILE A 5 14.57 4.54 44.88
N ASN A 6 13.45 4.20 44.29
CA ASN A 6 12.81 2.91 44.47
C ASN A 6 13.64 1.82 43.76
N ARG A 7 13.92 0.69 44.42
CA ARG A 7 14.77 -0.41 43.94
C ARG A 7 14.38 -0.92 42.54
N ARG A 8 13.12 -0.80 42.18
CA ARG A 8 12.61 -1.17 40.83
C ARG A 8 13.04 -0.18 39.74
N GLN A 9 13.20 1.11 40.06
CA GLN A 9 13.70 2.12 39.12
C GLN A 9 15.20 1.99 38.88
N LEU A 10 15.95 1.58 39.90
CA LEU A 10 17.38 1.33 39.77
C LEU A 10 17.68 0.09 38.91
N ILE A 11 16.87 -0.98 39.04
CA ILE A 11 16.99 -2.20 38.22
C ILE A 11 16.63 -1.90 36.78
N GLY A 12 15.58 -1.10 36.53
CA GLY A 12 15.22 -0.64 35.19
C GLY A 12 16.30 0.17 34.48
N PHE A 13 17.00 1.05 35.27
CA PHE A 13 18.09 1.87 34.74
C PHE A 13 19.36 1.04 34.43
N ILE A 14 19.66 0.04 35.25
CA ILE A 14 20.79 -0.88 35.04
C ILE A 14 20.53 -1.81 33.80
N ILE A 15 19.30 -2.29 33.64
CA ILE A 15 18.92 -3.10 32.45
C ILE A 15 18.97 -2.24 31.19
N CYS A 16 18.53 -0.99 31.22
CA CYS A 16 18.61 -0.08 30.09
C CYS A 16 20.07 0.27 29.72
N GLN A 17 20.95 0.46 30.69
CA GLN A 17 22.39 0.67 30.46
C GLN A 17 23.10 -0.58 29.93
N LEU A 18 22.72 -1.78 30.41
CA LEU A 18 23.27 -3.03 29.90
C LEU A 18 22.78 -3.34 28.47
N LEU A 19 21.54 -2.98 28.09
CA LEU A 19 21.05 -3.09 26.75
C LEU A 19 21.68 -2.05 25.79
N PHE A 20 22.00 -0.85 26.31
CA PHE A 20 22.68 0.18 25.52
C PHE A 20 24.17 -0.13 25.31
N SER A 21 24.83 -0.77 26.29
CA SER A 21 26.21 -1.23 26.13
C SER A 21 26.32 -2.47 25.21
N ALA A 22 25.30 -3.35 25.17
CA ALA A 22 25.24 -4.46 24.24
C ALA A 22 25.02 -3.99 22.77
N ALA A 23 24.28 -2.87 22.59
CA ALA A 23 24.09 -2.27 21.26
C ALA A 23 25.36 -1.58 20.72
N LEU A 24 26.26 -1.14 21.60
CA LEU A 24 27.54 -0.53 21.20
C LEU A 24 28.62 -1.57 20.85
N VAL A 25 28.48 -2.80 21.31
CA VAL A 25 29.40 -3.90 20.95
C VAL A 25 28.99 -4.55 19.61
N ALA A 26 27.72 -4.44 19.20
CA ALA A 26 27.27 -4.91 17.88
C ALA A 26 27.73 -4.03 16.71
N CYS A 27 28.23 -2.80 16.98
CA CYS A 27 28.81 -1.94 15.95
C CYS A 27 30.31 -2.14 15.71
N SER A 28 30.99 -2.98 16.52
CA SER A 28 32.43 -3.24 16.34
C SER A 28 32.74 -4.34 15.30
N ASP A 29 31.73 -5.11 14.90
CA ASP A 29 31.87 -6.17 13.89
C ASP A 29 31.93 -5.64 12.43
N TRP A 30 31.70 -4.32 12.25
CA TRP A 30 31.77 -3.67 10.94
C TRP A 30 33.20 -3.23 10.56
N ASP A 31 34.04 -2.99 11.55
CA ASP A 31 35.43 -2.56 11.29
C ASP A 31 36.36 -3.74 10.92
N ASP A 32 36.04 -4.96 11.35
CA ASP A 32 36.84 -6.15 11.05
C ASP A 32 36.74 -6.62 9.58
N HIS A 33 35.71 -6.18 8.85
CA HIS A 33 35.61 -6.46 7.40
C HIS A 33 36.34 -5.45 6.53
N TYR A 34 36.89 -4.37 7.10
CA TYR A 34 37.63 -3.34 6.37
C TYR A 34 39.15 -3.51 6.46
N GLU A 35 39.65 -4.37 7.33
CA GLU A 35 41.07 -4.72 7.32
C GLU A 35 41.32 -5.77 6.23
N ALA A 36 41.69 -5.28 5.05
CA ALA A 36 42.31 -6.16 4.05
C ALA A 36 43.42 -6.94 4.77
N ASP A 37 43.36 -8.29 4.71
CA ASP A 37 44.35 -9.17 5.32
C ASP A 37 45.74 -8.66 4.93
N SER A 38 46.46 -8.10 5.89
CA SER A 38 47.77 -7.46 5.68
C SER A 38 48.80 -8.41 5.12
N SER A 39 48.55 -9.74 5.16
CA SER A 39 49.38 -10.76 4.55
C SER A 39 49.27 -10.78 3.00
N LEU A 40 48.18 -10.25 2.43
CA LEU A 40 47.93 -10.16 0.99
C LEU A 40 48.42 -8.85 0.37
N ILE A 41 48.53 -7.78 1.18
CA ILE A 41 48.95 -6.44 0.73
C ILE A 41 50.42 -6.37 0.30
N GLY A 42 51.27 -7.29 0.76
CA GLY A 42 52.71 -7.29 0.49
C GLY A 42 53.14 -7.74 -0.91
N SER A 43 52.28 -8.35 -1.71
CA SER A 43 52.67 -8.95 -3.01
C SER A 43 51.98 -8.32 -4.24
N GLN A 44 51.13 -7.29 -4.10
CA GLN A 44 50.26 -6.87 -5.19
C GLN A 44 50.40 -5.37 -5.48
N GLN A 45 51.03 -5.07 -6.57
CA GLN A 45 51.21 -3.69 -7.06
C GLN A 45 50.11 -3.25 -8.03
N ALA A 46 49.42 -4.18 -8.71
CA ALA A 46 48.48 -3.91 -9.77
C ALA A 46 47.05 -3.67 -9.24
N THR A 47 46.35 -2.71 -9.81
CA THR A 47 44.90 -2.47 -9.57
C THR A 47 44.04 -3.55 -10.22
N LEU A 48 42.78 -3.63 -9.88
CA LEU A 48 41.80 -4.50 -10.56
C LEU A 48 41.78 -4.24 -12.06
N TRP A 49 41.80 -2.97 -12.47
CA TRP A 49 41.84 -2.59 -13.88
C TRP A 49 43.12 -3.10 -14.57
N GLU A 50 44.30 -2.92 -13.97
CA GLU A 50 45.57 -3.39 -14.53
C GLU A 50 45.60 -4.92 -14.67
N ASN A 51 45.09 -5.66 -13.68
CA ASN A 51 45.00 -7.12 -13.75
C ASN A 51 44.00 -7.58 -14.83
N ILE A 52 42.87 -6.92 -15.00
CA ILE A 52 41.89 -7.27 -16.04
C ILE A 52 42.42 -6.93 -17.42
N SER A 53 42.97 -5.72 -17.61
CA SER A 53 43.40 -5.23 -18.92
C SER A 53 44.65 -5.94 -19.45
N SER A 54 45.50 -6.49 -18.56
CA SER A 54 46.67 -7.28 -18.94
C SER A 54 46.36 -8.77 -19.16
N ASN A 55 45.16 -9.24 -18.78
CA ASN A 55 44.77 -10.63 -18.93
C ASN A 55 44.19 -10.89 -20.34
N GLY A 56 44.87 -11.68 -21.15
CA GLY A 56 44.45 -12.00 -22.52
C GLY A 56 43.12 -12.77 -22.64
N GLN A 57 42.61 -13.34 -21.54
CA GLN A 57 41.31 -14.04 -21.50
C GLN A 57 40.16 -13.14 -21.08
N LEU A 58 40.40 -11.85 -20.77
CA LEU A 58 39.41 -10.88 -20.32
C LEU A 58 39.31 -9.64 -21.24
N SER A 59 39.82 -9.74 -22.48
CA SER A 59 39.91 -8.62 -23.42
C SER A 59 38.54 -8.03 -23.77
N GLN A 60 37.52 -8.87 -23.92
CA GLN A 60 36.15 -8.45 -24.20
C GLN A 60 35.53 -7.74 -22.97
N PHE A 61 35.74 -8.28 -21.78
CA PHE A 61 35.27 -7.64 -20.55
C PHE A 61 35.96 -6.29 -20.31
N ALA A 62 37.28 -6.23 -20.49
CA ALA A 62 38.07 -4.99 -20.43
C ALA A 62 37.56 -3.91 -21.42
N SER A 63 37.18 -4.31 -22.62
CA SER A 63 36.58 -3.39 -23.60
C SER A 63 35.24 -2.80 -23.13
N LEU A 64 34.38 -3.60 -22.49
CA LEU A 64 33.12 -3.16 -21.95
C LEU A 64 33.30 -2.24 -20.73
N LEU A 65 34.31 -2.49 -19.89
CA LEU A 65 34.68 -1.59 -18.79
C LEU A 65 35.09 -0.20 -19.32
N LYS A 66 35.92 -0.15 -20.38
CA LYS A 66 36.28 1.12 -21.04
C LYS A 66 35.08 1.81 -21.66
N LYS A 67 34.21 1.07 -22.35
CA LYS A 67 33.00 1.61 -22.97
C LYS A 67 32.12 2.33 -21.97
N THR A 68 32.09 1.85 -20.72
CA THR A 68 31.23 2.35 -19.63
C THR A 68 31.96 3.26 -18.63
N GLY A 69 33.28 3.50 -18.77
CA GLY A 69 34.08 4.30 -17.85
C GLY A 69 34.51 3.60 -16.56
N TYR A 70 34.21 2.31 -16.41
CA TYR A 70 34.55 1.54 -15.21
C TYR A 70 36.03 1.16 -15.13
N ASP A 71 36.80 1.32 -16.20
CA ASP A 71 38.26 1.27 -16.18
C ASP A 71 38.85 2.30 -15.20
N GLN A 72 38.29 3.50 -15.12
CA GLN A 72 38.69 4.52 -14.17
C GLN A 72 38.26 4.21 -12.74
N VAL A 73 37.03 3.70 -12.56
CA VAL A 73 36.48 3.28 -11.25
C VAL A 73 37.36 2.19 -10.63
N LEU A 74 37.70 1.16 -11.42
CA LEU A 74 38.54 0.02 -10.98
C LEU A 74 40.02 0.35 -10.86
N SER A 75 40.46 1.52 -11.30
CA SER A 75 41.82 2.07 -11.08
C SER A 75 41.92 2.88 -9.79
N ALA A 76 40.77 3.30 -9.21
CA ALA A 76 40.70 4.10 -7.98
C ALA A 76 41.08 3.26 -6.73
N THR A 77 41.22 3.94 -5.60
CA THR A 77 41.64 3.31 -4.32
C THR A 77 40.54 2.54 -3.60
N GLN A 78 39.27 2.72 -4.00
CA GLN A 78 38.16 2.02 -3.37
C GLN A 78 38.22 0.52 -3.64
N THR A 79 37.82 -0.26 -2.62
CA THR A 79 37.89 -1.74 -2.69
C THR A 79 36.66 -2.31 -3.39
N TYR A 80 36.89 -3.22 -4.34
CA TYR A 80 35.86 -3.94 -5.07
C TYR A 80 36.19 -5.43 -5.17
N THR A 81 35.15 -6.24 -5.41
CA THR A 81 35.29 -7.59 -5.97
C THR A 81 34.71 -7.60 -7.37
N VAL A 82 35.44 -8.16 -8.30
CA VAL A 82 35.02 -8.29 -9.71
C VAL A 82 34.95 -9.76 -10.08
N TRP A 83 33.80 -10.16 -10.61
CA TRP A 83 33.59 -11.48 -11.21
C TRP A 83 33.61 -11.34 -12.73
N ALA A 84 34.78 -11.44 -13.34
CA ALA A 84 35.00 -11.19 -14.75
C ALA A 84 34.73 -12.43 -15.62
N PRO A 85 33.73 -12.40 -16.53
CA PRO A 85 33.50 -13.50 -17.46
C PRO A 85 34.58 -13.56 -18.51
N GLN A 86 35.06 -14.79 -18.83
CA GLN A 86 36.10 -15.04 -19.82
C GLN A 86 35.59 -14.74 -21.24
N ASP A 87 36.53 -14.39 -22.11
CA ASP A 87 36.28 -14.17 -23.53
C ASP A 87 35.62 -15.39 -24.17
N GLY A 88 34.58 -15.14 -24.99
CA GLY A 88 33.80 -16.18 -25.65
C GLY A 88 32.78 -16.90 -24.76
N SER A 89 32.69 -16.56 -23.47
CA SER A 89 31.69 -17.13 -22.55
C SER A 89 30.38 -16.35 -22.53
N PHE A 90 30.27 -15.28 -23.30
CA PHE A 90 29.08 -14.42 -23.41
C PHE A 90 29.00 -13.79 -24.81
N ASP A 91 27.80 -13.31 -25.18
CA ASP A 91 27.57 -12.63 -26.46
C ASP A 91 28.08 -11.19 -26.41
N TYR A 92 29.33 -10.99 -26.79
CA TYR A 92 30.00 -9.69 -26.81
C TYR A 92 29.37 -8.73 -27.83
N ASP A 93 28.99 -9.23 -29.02
CA ASP A 93 28.44 -8.40 -30.11
C ASP A 93 27.09 -7.83 -29.72
N ALA A 94 26.26 -8.63 -29.09
CA ALA A 94 24.98 -8.16 -28.53
C ALA A 94 25.19 -7.05 -27.50
N LEU A 95 26.16 -7.19 -26.57
CA LEU A 95 26.47 -6.18 -25.57
C LEU A 95 27.05 -4.89 -26.18
N THR A 96 27.90 -5.00 -27.18
CA THR A 96 28.46 -3.82 -27.84
C THR A 96 27.45 -3.02 -28.64
N SER A 97 26.35 -3.65 -29.09
CA SER A 97 25.26 -3.00 -29.81
C SER A 97 24.29 -2.23 -28.86
N MET A 98 24.30 -2.52 -27.55
CA MET A 98 23.50 -1.85 -26.56
C MET A 98 24.03 -0.44 -26.24
N SER A 99 23.14 0.44 -25.70
CA SER A 99 23.56 1.73 -25.16
C SER A 99 24.55 1.59 -24.00
N ASN A 100 25.42 2.58 -23.80
CA ASN A 100 26.41 2.53 -22.72
C ASN A 100 25.74 2.37 -21.34
N SER A 101 24.67 3.09 -21.08
CA SER A 101 23.93 3.01 -19.81
C SER A 101 23.33 1.64 -19.56
N ARG A 102 22.85 0.97 -20.63
CA ARG A 102 22.28 -0.38 -20.51
C ARG A 102 23.38 -1.41 -20.24
N VAL A 103 24.50 -1.35 -20.98
CA VAL A 103 25.65 -2.25 -20.74
C VAL A 103 26.20 -2.03 -19.34
N GLN A 104 26.32 -0.78 -18.91
CA GLN A 104 26.77 -0.43 -17.57
C GLN A 104 25.91 -1.10 -16.51
N ARG A 105 24.58 -0.88 -16.54
CA ARG A 105 23.65 -1.38 -15.52
C ARG A 105 23.46 -2.89 -15.58
N GLU A 106 23.20 -3.44 -16.77
CA GLU A 106 22.76 -4.84 -16.92
C GLU A 106 23.92 -5.83 -17.01
N PHE A 107 25.13 -5.35 -17.29
CA PHE A 107 26.28 -6.23 -17.41
C PHE A 107 27.44 -5.80 -16.49
N VAL A 108 28.05 -4.63 -16.68
CA VAL A 108 29.23 -4.24 -15.93
C VAL A 108 28.98 -4.21 -14.42
N MET A 109 28.01 -3.41 -13.98
CA MET A 109 27.67 -3.29 -12.56
C MET A 109 27.14 -4.60 -11.95
N ASN A 110 26.60 -5.49 -12.79
CA ASN A 110 26.11 -6.82 -12.38
C ASN A 110 27.25 -7.80 -12.03
N HIS A 111 28.50 -7.49 -12.43
CA HIS A 111 29.69 -8.29 -12.20
C HIS A 111 30.64 -7.68 -11.17
N ILE A 112 30.27 -6.60 -10.51
CA ILE A 112 31.10 -5.86 -9.55
C ILE A 112 30.33 -5.65 -8.26
N ALA A 113 30.96 -5.91 -7.12
CA ALA A 113 30.45 -5.56 -5.82
C ALA A 113 31.44 -4.69 -5.06
N ARG A 114 30.92 -3.88 -4.11
CA ARG A 114 31.75 -3.19 -3.12
C ARG A 114 32.29 -4.21 -2.13
N ASN A 115 33.36 -3.86 -1.48
CA ASN A 115 34.07 -4.72 -0.51
C ASN A 115 34.84 -5.90 -1.14
N ASN A 116 35.56 -6.60 -0.28
CA ASN A 116 36.40 -7.72 -0.68
C ASN A 116 35.72 -9.05 -0.28
N TYR A 117 35.35 -9.85 -1.27
CA TYR A 117 34.73 -11.15 -1.11
C TYR A 117 35.62 -12.25 -1.66
N PRO A 118 36.62 -12.75 -0.90
CA PRO A 118 37.45 -13.85 -1.33
C PRO A 118 36.66 -15.17 -1.31
N ALA A 119 36.91 -16.03 -2.29
CA ALA A 119 36.41 -17.40 -2.29
C ALA A 119 37.23 -18.23 -1.28
N SER A 120 36.77 -18.28 -0.04
CA SER A 120 37.41 -18.99 1.07
C SER A 120 36.39 -19.59 2.03
N GLY A 121 36.55 -20.88 2.35
CA GLY A 121 35.69 -21.55 3.32
C GLY A 121 34.32 -21.98 2.79
N ALA A 122 33.43 -22.39 3.68
CA ALA A 122 32.06 -22.79 3.38
C ALA A 122 31.12 -21.61 3.72
N VAL A 123 31.12 -20.58 2.89
CA VAL A 123 30.28 -19.39 3.14
C VAL A 123 29.33 -19.20 1.97
N ASP A 124 28.04 -19.31 2.28
CA ASP A 124 26.96 -18.92 1.39
C ASP A 124 26.63 -17.46 1.69
N GLU A 125 27.11 -16.54 0.88
CA GLU A 125 26.91 -15.11 1.09
C GLU A 125 25.91 -14.53 0.09
N ARG A 126 25.03 -13.64 0.59
CA ARG A 126 24.22 -12.77 -0.24
C ARG A 126 24.93 -11.45 -0.44
N ILE A 127 25.33 -11.20 -1.68
CA ILE A 127 26.16 -10.05 -2.05
C ILE A 127 25.34 -9.10 -2.93
N TYR A 128 25.34 -7.81 -2.59
CA TYR A 128 24.80 -6.78 -3.47
C TYR A 128 25.88 -6.33 -4.45
N THR A 129 25.57 -6.44 -5.74
CA THR A 129 26.38 -5.90 -6.82
C THR A 129 26.15 -4.38 -6.97
N LEU A 130 26.95 -3.69 -7.80
CA LEU A 130 26.85 -2.23 -7.96
C LEU A 130 25.51 -1.77 -8.54
N ASN A 131 24.81 -2.61 -9.28
CA ASN A 131 23.44 -2.37 -9.75
C ASN A 131 22.36 -2.81 -8.75
N GLU A 132 22.77 -3.02 -7.47
CA GLU A 132 21.90 -3.39 -6.35
C GLU A 132 21.20 -4.75 -6.48
N LYS A 133 21.65 -5.62 -7.42
CA LYS A 133 21.14 -6.99 -7.51
C LYS A 133 21.68 -7.84 -6.39
N LEU A 134 20.81 -8.65 -5.79
CA LEU A 134 21.17 -9.60 -4.74
C LEU A 134 21.64 -10.90 -5.39
N MET A 135 22.95 -11.18 -5.28
CA MET A 135 23.58 -12.37 -5.84
C MET A 135 23.90 -13.36 -4.74
N PHE A 136 23.78 -14.63 -5.06
CA PHE A 136 24.21 -15.71 -4.18
C PHE A 136 25.62 -16.14 -4.55
N PHE A 137 26.57 -15.92 -3.63
CA PHE A 137 27.96 -16.32 -3.77
C PHE A 137 28.26 -17.56 -2.92
N ASP A 138 28.54 -18.69 -3.57
CA ASP A 138 28.93 -19.92 -2.93
C ASP A 138 30.46 -19.92 -2.79
N GLY A 139 30.94 -19.64 -1.58
CA GLY A 139 32.36 -19.61 -1.23
C GLY A 139 32.93 -20.97 -0.91
N SER A 140 32.17 -22.07 -1.02
CA SER A 140 32.62 -23.46 -0.90
C SER A 140 32.98 -24.05 -2.27
N MET A 141 33.84 -25.06 -2.26
CA MET A 141 34.21 -25.71 -3.55
C MET A 141 33.11 -26.66 -4.05
N PRO A 142 32.74 -26.60 -5.33
CA PRO A 142 33.24 -25.70 -6.38
C PRO A 142 32.67 -24.29 -6.25
N TYR A 143 33.53 -23.31 -6.17
CA TYR A 143 33.15 -21.89 -6.02
C TYR A 143 32.28 -21.42 -7.17
N ALA A 144 31.20 -20.72 -6.85
CA ALA A 144 30.25 -20.22 -7.84
C ALA A 144 29.55 -18.92 -7.40
N ILE A 145 29.13 -18.08 -8.34
CA ILE A 145 28.22 -16.98 -8.11
C ILE A 145 26.97 -17.15 -9.00
N GLN A 146 25.79 -17.12 -8.43
CA GLN A 146 24.54 -17.43 -9.13
C GLN A 146 24.59 -18.74 -9.93
N GLY A 147 25.28 -19.74 -9.41
CA GLY A 147 25.51 -21.03 -10.06
C GLY A 147 26.55 -21.01 -11.20
N ILE A 148 27.15 -19.86 -11.50
CA ILE A 148 28.24 -19.75 -12.50
C ILE A 148 29.56 -20.03 -11.82
N GLY A 149 30.23 -21.10 -12.23
CA GLY A 149 31.50 -21.53 -11.64
C GLY A 149 32.64 -20.52 -11.85
N LEU A 150 33.48 -20.37 -10.82
CA LEU A 150 34.72 -19.60 -10.90
C LEU A 150 35.79 -20.45 -11.59
N SER A 151 36.26 -20.02 -12.75
CA SER A 151 37.35 -20.67 -13.46
C SER A 151 38.73 -20.39 -12.84
N GLN A 152 38.90 -19.19 -12.28
CA GLN A 152 40.06 -18.81 -11.48
C GLN A 152 39.62 -17.89 -10.32
N PRO A 153 39.57 -18.42 -9.09
CA PRO A 153 39.23 -17.63 -7.90
C PRO A 153 40.45 -16.86 -7.36
N ASN A 154 40.18 -15.82 -6.57
CA ASN A 154 41.14 -15.14 -5.70
C ASN A 154 42.38 -14.59 -6.39
N ILE A 155 42.22 -13.90 -7.52
CA ILE A 155 43.30 -13.11 -8.13
C ILE A 155 43.37 -11.79 -7.38
N PRO A 156 44.38 -11.61 -6.54
CA PRO A 156 44.40 -10.47 -5.67
C PRO A 156 44.89 -9.21 -6.41
N SER A 157 44.34 -8.06 -6.04
CA SER A 157 44.68 -6.74 -6.59
C SER A 157 44.89 -5.74 -5.46
N ARG A 158 45.58 -4.63 -5.71
CA ARG A 158 45.82 -3.59 -4.71
C ARG A 158 44.53 -3.01 -4.10
N ASN A 159 43.47 -2.98 -4.88
CA ASN A 159 42.19 -2.43 -4.51
C ASN A 159 41.04 -3.47 -4.58
N GLY A 160 41.34 -4.76 -4.29
CA GLY A 160 40.32 -5.78 -4.17
C GLY A 160 40.66 -7.15 -4.72
N THR A 161 39.65 -7.95 -5.01
CA THR A 161 39.77 -9.31 -5.50
C THR A 161 39.12 -9.45 -6.88
N LEU A 162 39.84 -10.11 -7.81
CA LEU A 162 39.31 -10.52 -9.10
C LEU A 162 39.05 -12.02 -9.10
N HIS A 163 37.88 -12.42 -9.53
CA HIS A 163 37.53 -13.79 -9.88
C HIS A 163 37.24 -13.89 -11.37
N MET A 164 37.72 -14.93 -12.03
CA MET A 164 37.35 -15.21 -13.41
C MET A 164 36.19 -16.20 -13.45
N LEU A 165 35.23 -15.96 -14.33
CA LEU A 165 34.04 -16.78 -14.51
C LEU A 165 34.08 -17.57 -15.81
N GLY A 166 33.54 -18.79 -15.79
CA GLY A 166 33.27 -19.59 -16.98
C GLY A 166 32.06 -19.13 -17.81
N GLY A 167 31.31 -18.14 -17.34
CA GLY A 167 30.13 -17.57 -17.99
C GLY A 167 29.75 -16.20 -17.42
N LYS A 168 28.81 -15.50 -18.03
CA LYS A 168 28.28 -14.24 -17.50
C LYS A 168 27.29 -14.49 -16.38
N ILE A 169 27.23 -13.61 -15.40
CA ILE A 169 26.14 -13.56 -14.44
C ILE A 169 24.88 -13.05 -15.16
N PRO A 170 23.77 -13.81 -15.17
CA PRO A 170 22.55 -13.37 -15.82
C PRO A 170 21.98 -12.15 -15.10
N PHE A 171 21.56 -11.15 -15.86
CA PHE A 171 20.79 -10.03 -15.35
C PHE A 171 19.30 -10.35 -15.46
N MET A 172 18.56 -10.16 -14.37
CA MET A 172 17.11 -10.23 -14.34
C MET A 172 16.59 -8.93 -13.72
N ALA A 173 15.70 -8.23 -14.44
CA ALA A 173 15.06 -7.04 -13.93
C ALA A 173 14.17 -7.40 -12.72
N ASN A 174 14.07 -6.51 -11.74
CA ASN A 174 13.06 -6.60 -10.71
C ASN A 174 11.73 -6.02 -11.20
N ILE A 175 10.71 -6.07 -10.34
CA ILE A 175 9.36 -5.60 -10.69
C ILE A 175 9.39 -4.09 -11.03
N TYR A 176 10.12 -3.27 -10.24
CA TYR A 176 10.21 -1.84 -10.48
C TYR A 176 10.95 -1.51 -11.79
N GLU A 177 12.08 -2.16 -12.05
CA GLU A 177 12.84 -1.96 -13.30
C GLU A 177 12.03 -2.35 -14.55
N SER A 178 11.06 -3.25 -14.40
CA SER A 178 10.18 -3.67 -15.49
C SER A 178 9.25 -2.55 -15.98
N LEU A 179 8.99 -1.55 -15.15
CA LEU A 179 8.23 -0.35 -15.55
C LEU A 179 9.00 0.50 -16.56
N ASN A 180 10.34 0.48 -16.51
CA ASN A 180 11.21 1.22 -17.42
C ASN A 180 11.63 0.43 -18.67
N ASN A 181 11.13 -0.80 -18.81
CA ASN A 181 11.51 -1.67 -19.89
C ASN A 181 10.52 -1.54 -21.06
N ASN A 182 11.01 -1.20 -22.26
CA ASN A 182 10.21 -1.15 -23.50
C ASN A 182 9.73 -2.53 -23.97
N GLU A 183 9.82 -3.55 -23.12
CA GLU A 183 9.38 -4.92 -23.42
C GLU A 183 7.84 -5.00 -23.56
N PHE A 184 7.12 -4.17 -22.79
CA PHE A 184 5.66 -4.13 -22.78
C PHE A 184 5.16 -2.68 -22.86
N PRO A 185 3.95 -2.44 -23.41
CA PRO A 185 3.35 -1.10 -23.47
C PRO A 185 2.80 -0.68 -22.11
N LEU A 186 3.69 -0.28 -21.19
CA LEU A 186 3.39 0.09 -19.80
C LEU A 186 3.64 1.58 -19.50
N ASP A 187 3.83 2.41 -20.52
CA ASP A 187 4.24 3.80 -20.37
C ASP A 187 3.35 4.59 -19.39
N SER A 188 2.03 4.38 -19.46
CA SER A 188 1.06 5.14 -18.64
C SER A 188 1.19 4.84 -17.14
N ILE A 189 1.34 3.57 -16.74
CA ILE A 189 1.55 3.20 -15.34
C ILE A 189 2.97 3.54 -14.90
N SER A 190 3.94 3.37 -15.79
CA SER A 190 5.35 3.71 -15.58
C SER A 190 5.51 5.21 -15.28
N GLU A 191 4.99 6.09 -16.13
CA GLU A 191 5.04 7.54 -15.95
C GLU A 191 4.41 7.95 -14.61
N PHE A 192 3.27 7.38 -14.27
CA PHE A 192 2.61 7.67 -12.99
C PHE A 192 3.47 7.22 -11.79
N VAL A 193 3.96 5.98 -11.80
CA VAL A 193 4.79 5.46 -10.69
C VAL A 193 6.08 6.29 -10.54
N HIS A 194 6.78 6.56 -11.65
CA HIS A 194 8.04 7.32 -11.61
C HIS A 194 7.88 8.80 -11.28
N SER A 195 6.68 9.36 -11.38
CA SER A 195 6.42 10.74 -10.92
C SER A 195 6.61 10.93 -9.42
N TYR A 196 6.65 9.86 -8.65
CA TYR A 196 6.90 9.84 -7.19
C TYR A 196 8.34 9.47 -6.81
N ASP A 197 9.24 9.31 -7.80
CA ASP A 197 10.65 9.01 -7.53
C ASP A 197 11.37 10.22 -6.97
N VAL A 198 12.06 9.99 -5.85
CA VAL A 198 12.95 10.96 -5.22
C VAL A 198 14.37 10.42 -5.29
N LYS A 199 15.28 11.18 -5.91
CA LYS A 199 16.69 10.81 -6.06
C LYS A 199 17.56 11.82 -5.32
N LYS A 200 18.42 11.33 -4.43
CA LYS A 200 19.39 12.13 -3.70
C LYS A 200 20.78 11.54 -3.85
N LEU A 201 21.74 12.34 -4.30
CA LEU A 201 23.12 11.89 -4.41
C LEU A 201 23.65 11.45 -3.03
N ASN A 202 24.18 10.25 -2.96
CA ASN A 202 24.88 9.72 -1.79
C ASN A 202 26.38 9.93 -1.98
N GLU A 203 26.91 11.02 -1.41
CA GLU A 203 28.32 11.39 -1.55
C GLU A 203 29.26 10.36 -0.92
N GLN A 204 28.82 9.66 0.13
CA GLN A 204 29.63 8.67 0.84
C GLN A 204 29.82 7.37 0.05
N LYS A 205 28.80 6.98 -0.72
CA LYS A 205 28.84 5.79 -1.57
C LYS A 205 29.41 6.08 -2.96
N SER A 206 29.46 7.34 -3.37
CA SER A 206 29.94 7.76 -4.70
C SER A 206 31.46 7.79 -4.76
N VAL A 207 32.02 7.47 -5.93
CA VAL A 207 33.46 7.55 -6.17
C VAL A 207 33.82 8.93 -6.67
N GLN A 208 34.56 9.69 -5.86
CA GLN A 208 34.98 11.03 -6.23
C GLN A 208 36.00 11.02 -7.39
N GLY A 209 35.78 11.91 -8.33
CA GLY A 209 36.68 12.22 -9.43
C GLY A 209 37.54 13.46 -9.17
N PRO A 210 38.24 13.97 -10.19
CA PRO A 210 39.02 15.20 -10.08
C PRO A 210 38.07 16.41 -9.87
N MET A 211 38.55 17.42 -9.13
CA MET A 211 37.86 18.69 -9.03
C MET A 211 37.92 19.46 -10.36
N LEU A 212 36.79 19.88 -10.88
CA LEU A 212 36.69 20.72 -12.06
C LEU A 212 36.05 22.08 -11.68
N ASN A 213 36.72 23.17 -11.95
CA ASN A 213 36.24 24.54 -11.65
C ASN A 213 35.84 24.77 -10.18
N GLY A 214 36.44 24.02 -9.22
CA GLY A 214 36.13 24.12 -7.80
C GLY A 214 34.96 23.27 -7.33
N GLU A 215 34.36 22.49 -8.23
CA GLU A 215 33.29 21.51 -7.90
C GLU A 215 33.83 20.10 -7.91
N ILE A 216 33.33 19.28 -6.99
CA ILE A 216 33.64 17.84 -6.92
C ILE A 216 32.91 17.15 -8.07
N THR A 217 33.66 16.39 -8.90
CA THR A 217 33.05 15.48 -9.86
C THR A 217 33.07 14.06 -9.31
N TYR A 218 32.24 13.19 -9.89
CA TYR A 218 32.17 11.79 -9.49
C TYR A 218 32.45 10.88 -10.67
N LEU A 219 33.34 9.90 -10.47
CA LEU A 219 33.61 8.81 -11.44
C LEU A 219 32.47 7.81 -11.46
N ASP A 220 31.88 7.56 -10.28
CA ASP A 220 30.66 6.76 -10.08
C ASP A 220 29.74 7.53 -9.13
N SER A 221 28.53 7.84 -9.58
CA SER A 221 27.54 8.57 -8.81
C SER A 221 26.49 7.60 -8.28
N VAL A 222 26.42 7.46 -6.97
CA VAL A 222 25.40 6.64 -6.30
C VAL A 222 24.30 7.54 -5.77
N PHE A 223 23.06 7.18 -6.07
CA PHE A 223 21.89 7.90 -5.58
C PHE A 223 21.13 7.03 -4.59
N ASP A 224 20.74 7.58 -3.47
CA ASP A 224 19.68 7.01 -2.66
C ASP A 224 18.36 7.33 -3.36
N GLU A 225 17.69 6.30 -3.84
CA GLU A 225 16.43 6.39 -4.56
C GLU A 225 15.31 5.84 -3.68
N HIS A 226 14.23 6.57 -3.53
CA HIS A 226 13.02 6.07 -2.92
C HIS A 226 11.81 6.58 -3.70
N ASN A 227 10.70 5.86 -3.56
CA ASN A 227 9.45 6.24 -4.20
C ASN A 227 8.39 6.33 -3.10
N ASP A 228 7.81 7.53 -2.94
CA ASP A 228 6.84 7.80 -1.88
C ASP A 228 5.57 6.96 -2.02
N LEU A 229 5.21 6.59 -3.27
CA LEU A 229 4.07 5.74 -3.56
C LEU A 229 4.24 4.34 -2.93
N PHE A 230 5.46 3.77 -2.97
CA PHE A 230 5.72 2.46 -2.38
C PHE A 230 5.63 2.47 -0.86
N THR A 231 5.95 3.58 -0.24
CA THR A 231 5.73 3.78 1.20
C THR A 231 4.22 3.84 1.50
N GLN A 232 3.47 4.59 0.71
CA GLN A 232 2.02 4.71 0.86
C GLN A 232 1.30 3.36 0.71
N PHE A 233 1.69 2.56 -0.27
CA PHE A 233 1.08 1.24 -0.53
C PHE A 233 1.80 0.08 0.16
N SER A 234 2.85 0.32 0.95
CA SER A 234 3.67 -0.73 1.59
C SER A 234 4.19 -1.78 0.60
N ALA A 235 4.51 -1.35 -0.62
CA ALA A 235 4.85 -2.19 -1.77
C ALA A 235 6.27 -1.92 -2.27
N TYR A 236 7.28 -2.44 -1.57
CA TYR A 236 8.70 -2.17 -1.86
C TYR A 236 9.23 -3.04 -3.02
N ILE A 237 8.64 -2.86 -4.20
CA ILE A 237 8.92 -3.66 -5.42
C ILE A 237 10.29 -3.39 -6.06
N GLN A 238 11.02 -2.38 -5.61
CA GLN A 238 12.40 -2.09 -6.01
C GLN A 238 13.45 -2.92 -5.24
N ARG A 239 13.06 -3.54 -4.11
CA ARG A 239 13.99 -4.25 -3.23
C ARG A 239 14.19 -5.69 -3.69
N GLU A 240 15.46 -6.09 -3.85
CA GLU A 240 15.84 -7.45 -4.26
C GLU A 240 15.59 -8.51 -3.18
N ASP A 241 15.58 -8.13 -1.91
CA ASP A 241 15.30 -9.02 -0.76
C ASP A 241 13.80 -9.24 -0.50
N SER A 242 12.96 -8.72 -1.38
CA SER A 242 11.51 -8.83 -1.31
C SER A 242 10.95 -9.88 -2.28
N ASN A 243 9.68 -10.25 -2.12
CA ASN A 243 9.00 -11.17 -3.02
C ASN A 243 7.56 -10.72 -3.23
N TYR A 244 7.31 -10.12 -4.39
CA TYR A 244 6.01 -9.56 -4.75
C TYR A 244 5.45 -10.16 -6.03
N THR A 245 4.14 -10.07 -6.15
CA THR A 245 3.42 -10.15 -7.42
C THR A 245 2.81 -8.80 -7.71
N MET A 246 3.00 -8.28 -8.92
CA MET A 246 2.34 -7.07 -9.39
C MET A 246 1.53 -7.35 -10.65
N ILE A 247 0.27 -6.92 -10.66
CA ILE A 247 -0.54 -6.91 -11.88
C ILE A 247 -0.21 -5.63 -12.64
N MET A 248 0.22 -5.76 -13.89
CA MET A 248 0.60 -4.64 -14.75
C MET A 248 -0.36 -4.55 -15.94
N PRO A 249 -1.30 -3.60 -15.94
CA PRO A 249 -2.16 -3.36 -17.08
C PRO A 249 -1.37 -2.70 -18.22
N THR A 250 -1.67 -3.13 -19.45
CA THR A 250 -1.22 -2.41 -20.66
C THR A 250 -1.78 -0.99 -20.68
N ASN A 251 -1.20 -0.10 -21.50
CA ASN A 251 -1.69 1.28 -21.64
C ASN A 251 -3.20 1.35 -21.94
N GLU A 252 -3.68 0.47 -22.81
CA GLU A 252 -5.11 0.41 -23.15
C GLU A 252 -5.97 -0.04 -21.95
N ALA A 253 -5.54 -1.07 -21.24
CA ALA A 253 -6.22 -1.56 -20.04
C ALA A 253 -6.25 -0.48 -18.94
N TRP A 254 -5.13 0.22 -18.74
CA TRP A 254 -5.02 1.32 -17.78
C TRP A 254 -5.99 2.46 -18.12
N HIS A 255 -6.02 2.90 -19.37
CA HIS A 255 -6.93 3.97 -19.80
C HIS A 255 -8.40 3.59 -19.67
N LYS A 256 -8.77 2.35 -20.03
CA LYS A 256 -10.15 1.86 -19.85
C LYS A 256 -10.55 1.83 -18.37
N ALA A 257 -9.67 1.31 -17.51
CA ALA A 257 -9.92 1.27 -16.07
C ALA A 257 -10.07 2.68 -15.49
N ARG A 258 -9.19 3.61 -15.84
CA ARG A 258 -9.32 5.02 -15.43
C ARG A 258 -10.66 5.63 -15.82
N GLN A 259 -11.10 5.44 -17.06
CA GLN A 259 -12.40 5.95 -17.51
C GLN A 259 -13.57 5.37 -16.73
N GLN A 260 -13.50 4.11 -16.30
CA GLN A 260 -14.51 3.50 -15.44
C GLN A 260 -14.50 4.13 -14.05
N VAL A 261 -13.34 4.22 -13.42
CA VAL A 261 -13.19 4.75 -12.06
C VAL A 261 -13.55 6.23 -11.99
N MET A 262 -13.17 7.03 -12.98
CA MET A 262 -13.47 8.46 -13.05
C MET A 262 -14.96 8.81 -12.88
N LYS A 263 -15.86 7.92 -13.26
CA LYS A 263 -17.32 8.13 -13.11
C LYS A 263 -17.75 8.22 -11.66
N TYR A 264 -16.99 7.63 -10.75
CA TYR A 264 -17.26 7.63 -9.31
C TYR A 264 -16.67 8.84 -8.58
N PHE A 265 -15.80 9.60 -9.24
CA PHE A 265 -15.07 10.73 -8.66
C PHE A 265 -15.38 12.03 -9.43
N HIS A 266 -16.67 12.32 -9.56
CA HIS A 266 -17.10 13.60 -10.10
C HIS A 266 -17.00 14.67 -9.00
N TYR A 267 -16.34 15.79 -9.31
CA TYR A 267 -16.21 16.96 -8.44
C TYR A 267 -16.78 18.19 -9.14
N LEU A 268 -17.52 19.00 -8.38
CA LEU A 268 -18.09 20.24 -8.90
C LEU A 268 -17.06 21.36 -8.83
N PRO A 269 -16.77 22.08 -9.94
CA PRO A 269 -15.73 23.12 -9.98
C PRO A 269 -15.98 24.31 -9.04
N THR A 270 -17.25 24.54 -8.70
CA THR A 270 -17.68 25.64 -7.82
C THR A 270 -17.76 25.24 -6.35
N PHE A 271 -17.49 23.97 -6.04
CA PHE A 271 -17.55 23.50 -4.68
C PHE A 271 -16.37 24.00 -3.87
N GLU A 272 -16.65 24.60 -2.72
CA GLU A 272 -15.65 25.14 -1.80
C GLU A 272 -15.57 24.25 -0.57
N PHE A 273 -14.40 23.63 -0.38
CA PHE A 273 -14.11 22.93 0.87
C PHE A 273 -13.68 23.94 1.93
N MET A 274 -14.21 23.79 3.13
CA MET A 274 -13.75 24.53 4.30
C MET A 274 -12.88 23.59 5.14
N GLU A 275 -11.60 23.80 5.11
CA GLU A 275 -10.68 23.08 5.99
C GLU A 275 -10.60 23.78 7.35
N ASN A 276 -10.75 23.00 8.43
CA ASN A 276 -10.57 23.51 9.78
C ASN A 276 -9.08 23.51 10.10
N THR A 277 -8.39 24.63 9.83
CA THR A 277 -6.93 24.72 10.00
C THR A 277 -6.50 25.08 11.43
N SER A 278 -7.37 25.07 12.44
CA SER A 278 -7.00 25.61 13.74
C SER A 278 -6.85 24.60 14.86
N THR A 279 -5.69 24.65 15.48
CA THR A 279 -5.37 24.18 16.83
C THR A 279 -5.42 25.35 17.84
N GLY A 280 -6.50 26.12 17.91
CA GLY A 280 -6.61 27.24 18.84
C GLY A 280 -7.93 28.00 18.75
N SER A 281 -8.16 28.93 19.68
CA SER A 281 -9.42 29.68 19.87
C SER A 281 -9.83 30.61 18.73
N ASP A 282 -8.99 30.82 17.72
CA ASP A 282 -9.30 31.57 16.52
C ASP A 282 -9.39 30.64 15.31
N GLN A 283 -10.56 30.03 15.12
CA GLN A 283 -10.83 29.21 13.93
C GLN A 283 -10.92 30.09 12.69
N LYS A 284 -9.84 30.23 11.95
CA LYS A 284 -9.89 30.72 10.57
C LYS A 284 -10.38 29.59 9.68
N LYS A 285 -11.59 29.72 9.20
CA LYS A 285 -12.10 28.88 8.11
C LYS A 285 -11.44 29.35 6.81
N GLU A 286 -10.46 28.60 6.31
CA GLU A 286 -9.92 28.84 4.98
C GLU A 286 -10.80 28.16 3.94
N LYS A 287 -11.21 28.95 2.96
CA LYS A 287 -12.01 28.52 1.84
C LYS A 287 -11.07 27.91 0.79
N ILE A 288 -11.07 26.59 0.69
CA ILE A 288 -10.30 25.90 -0.35
C ILE A 288 -11.18 25.78 -1.59
N THR A 289 -10.78 26.48 -2.64
CA THR A 289 -11.41 26.35 -3.96
C THR A 289 -10.66 25.26 -4.72
N ILE A 290 -11.34 24.25 -5.23
CA ILE A 290 -10.74 23.27 -6.13
C ILE A 290 -10.40 24.01 -7.43
N LYS A 291 -9.13 24.40 -7.58
CA LYS A 291 -8.64 25.14 -8.75
C LYS A 291 -8.47 24.25 -9.97
N ASP A 292 -8.17 22.96 -9.74
CA ASP A 292 -7.95 21.97 -10.79
C ASP A 292 -8.64 20.64 -10.44
N VAL A 293 -9.92 20.58 -10.76
CA VAL A 293 -10.76 19.39 -10.56
C VAL A 293 -10.21 18.18 -11.32
N LYS A 294 -9.66 18.40 -12.51
CA LYS A 294 -9.10 17.32 -13.32
C LYS A 294 -7.86 16.71 -12.67
N TYR A 295 -6.96 17.54 -12.16
CA TYR A 295 -5.75 17.07 -11.48
C TYR A 295 -6.10 16.24 -10.23
N LEU A 296 -7.02 16.73 -9.40
CA LEU A 296 -7.49 16.00 -8.22
C LEU A 296 -8.12 14.65 -8.61
N GLN A 297 -8.97 14.65 -9.61
CA GLN A 297 -9.62 13.46 -10.12
C GLN A 297 -8.60 12.45 -10.67
N ASP A 298 -7.65 12.90 -11.47
CA ASP A 298 -6.59 12.05 -12.04
C ASP A 298 -5.71 11.43 -10.93
N SER A 299 -5.33 12.21 -9.93
CA SER A 299 -4.50 11.74 -8.82
C SER A 299 -5.21 10.65 -8.00
N ILE A 300 -6.47 10.88 -7.62
CA ILE A 300 -7.26 9.93 -6.84
C ILE A 300 -7.52 8.65 -7.63
N VAL A 301 -7.93 8.77 -8.89
CA VAL A 301 -8.24 7.61 -9.76
C VAL A 301 -7.02 6.71 -9.95
N ASN A 302 -5.85 7.30 -10.20
CA ASN A 302 -4.62 6.53 -10.34
C ASN A 302 -4.24 5.82 -9.03
N GLY A 303 -4.35 6.51 -7.90
CA GLY A 303 -4.10 5.92 -6.58
C GLY A 303 -5.03 4.75 -6.27
N MET A 304 -6.33 4.91 -6.54
CA MET A 304 -7.33 3.84 -6.33
C MET A 304 -7.04 2.61 -7.20
N LEU A 305 -6.67 2.80 -8.45
CA LEU A 305 -6.33 1.69 -9.34
C LEU A 305 -5.08 0.95 -8.90
N LEU A 306 -4.05 1.66 -8.40
CA LEU A 306 -2.82 1.02 -7.98
C LEU A 306 -2.94 0.22 -6.69
N ASN A 307 -3.86 0.58 -5.81
CA ASN A 307 -3.98 0.00 -4.46
C ASN A 307 -4.01 -1.54 -4.48
N ASP A 308 -4.75 -2.14 -5.40
CA ASP A 308 -4.97 -3.58 -5.46
C ASP A 308 -4.14 -4.29 -6.55
N LEU A 309 -3.06 -3.65 -7.03
CA LEU A 309 -2.15 -4.27 -8.00
C LEU A 309 -0.94 -4.96 -7.35
N PHE A 310 -0.69 -4.76 -6.05
CA PHE A 310 0.48 -5.25 -5.35
C PHE A 310 0.14 -6.31 -4.32
N TYR A 311 0.84 -7.44 -4.36
CA TYR A 311 0.67 -8.57 -3.45
C TYR A 311 2.02 -9.01 -2.90
N ASN A 312 2.17 -9.04 -1.57
CA ASN A 312 3.36 -9.61 -0.94
C ASN A 312 3.21 -11.14 -0.87
N ASN A 313 4.03 -11.86 -1.62
CA ASN A 313 3.97 -13.31 -1.75
C ASN A 313 4.39 -14.07 -0.50
N ASN A 314 4.90 -13.41 0.53
CA ASN A 314 5.25 -14.04 1.80
C ASN A 314 4.06 -14.08 2.79
N LEU A 315 2.95 -13.41 2.47
CA LEU A 315 1.80 -13.29 3.36
C LEU A 315 0.66 -14.23 2.95
N TYR A 316 0.05 -14.87 3.93
CA TYR A 316 -1.19 -15.65 3.79
C TYR A 316 -1.22 -16.55 2.54
N ASP A 317 -2.36 -16.63 1.89
CA ASP A 317 -2.57 -17.38 0.64
C ASP A 317 -1.89 -16.77 -0.58
N ASN A 318 -1.38 -15.54 -0.49
CA ASN A 318 -0.58 -14.92 -1.55
C ASN A 318 0.64 -15.79 -1.95
N ARG A 319 1.13 -16.65 -1.05
CA ARG A 319 2.21 -17.62 -1.33
C ARG A 319 1.92 -18.51 -2.54
N LYS A 320 0.65 -18.74 -2.85
CA LYS A 320 0.22 -19.54 -4.01
C LYS A 320 0.55 -18.85 -5.34
N LEU A 321 0.70 -17.51 -5.34
CA LEU A 321 1.11 -16.74 -6.52
C LEU A 321 2.53 -17.08 -7.00
N ASN A 322 3.42 -17.54 -6.11
CA ASN A 322 4.77 -17.96 -6.50
C ASN A 322 4.77 -19.09 -7.54
N ASN A 323 3.80 -19.99 -7.47
CA ASN A 323 3.73 -21.17 -8.33
C ASN A 323 2.66 -21.05 -9.43
N LEU A 324 1.85 -20.00 -9.42
CA LEU A 324 0.81 -19.79 -10.43
C LEU A 324 1.48 -19.54 -11.80
N GLN A 325 1.03 -20.24 -12.83
CA GLN A 325 1.55 -20.12 -14.20
C GLN A 325 0.47 -19.54 -15.14
N THR A 326 0.92 -18.93 -16.23
CA THR A 326 0.03 -18.44 -17.30
C THR A 326 -0.95 -19.54 -17.74
N GLY A 327 -2.23 -19.19 -17.81
CA GLY A 327 -3.30 -20.11 -18.18
C GLY A 327 -3.80 -21.02 -17.06
N GLN A 328 -3.21 -20.98 -15.89
CA GLN A 328 -3.73 -21.68 -14.71
C GLN A 328 -4.77 -20.85 -13.96
N THR A 329 -5.73 -21.53 -13.35
CA THR A 329 -6.73 -20.91 -12.48
C THR A 329 -6.20 -20.82 -11.06
N LEU A 330 -6.17 -19.62 -10.51
CA LEU A 330 -5.77 -19.38 -9.12
C LEU A 330 -6.74 -20.07 -8.14
N GLN A 331 -6.20 -20.83 -7.20
CA GLN A 331 -6.95 -21.55 -6.17
C GLN A 331 -6.62 -20.97 -4.79
N VAL A 332 -7.36 -19.97 -4.36
CA VAL A 332 -7.23 -19.27 -3.06
C VAL A 332 -8.60 -19.06 -2.45
N ASP A 333 -8.67 -18.92 -1.14
CA ASP A 333 -9.86 -18.44 -0.44
C ASP A 333 -9.94 -16.91 -0.51
N SER A 334 -8.79 -16.26 -0.40
CA SER A 334 -8.65 -14.81 -0.58
C SER A 334 -7.20 -14.43 -0.88
N LEU A 335 -7.01 -13.26 -1.51
CA LEU A 335 -5.73 -12.56 -1.57
C LEU A 335 -5.76 -11.33 -0.69
N TYR A 336 -4.58 -10.91 -0.24
CA TYR A 336 -4.41 -9.67 0.52
C TYR A 336 -3.49 -8.73 -0.25
N GLY A 337 -4.01 -7.58 -0.63
CA GLY A 337 -3.22 -6.48 -1.14
C GLY A 337 -2.18 -6.02 -0.10
N THR A 338 -1.19 -5.26 -0.51
CA THR A 338 -0.16 -4.74 0.41
C THR A 338 -0.72 -3.75 1.43
N THR A 339 -1.85 -3.12 1.16
CA THR A 339 -2.61 -2.28 2.10
C THR A 339 -3.57 -3.06 2.99
N LEU A 340 -3.49 -4.40 2.96
CA LEU A 340 -4.36 -5.35 3.67
C LEU A 340 -5.81 -5.38 3.15
N SER A 341 -6.08 -4.82 1.99
CA SER A 341 -7.35 -5.05 1.27
C SER A 341 -7.52 -6.55 1.01
N LYS A 342 -8.70 -7.08 1.32
CA LYS A 342 -9.00 -8.50 1.16
C LYS A 342 -9.85 -8.73 -0.07
N ILE A 343 -9.37 -9.56 -0.98
CA ILE A 343 -10.06 -9.93 -2.22
C ILE A 343 -10.40 -11.42 -2.15
N TYR A 344 -11.68 -11.76 -2.16
CA TYR A 344 -12.13 -13.15 -2.06
C TYR A 344 -11.94 -13.93 -3.36
N SER A 345 -12.03 -15.26 -3.25
CA SER A 345 -11.62 -16.23 -4.27
C SER A 345 -12.09 -15.91 -5.69
N ASP A 346 -13.34 -15.51 -5.87
CA ASP A 346 -13.91 -15.26 -7.21
C ASP A 346 -13.29 -14.04 -7.87
N ASP A 347 -13.14 -12.96 -7.13
CA ASP A 347 -12.52 -11.74 -7.65
C ASP A 347 -11.00 -11.89 -7.76
N ALA A 348 -10.36 -12.60 -6.82
CA ALA A 348 -8.94 -12.92 -6.91
C ALA A 348 -8.61 -13.71 -8.19
N ARG A 349 -9.43 -14.71 -8.56
CA ARG A 349 -9.27 -15.45 -9.83
C ARG A 349 -9.40 -14.56 -11.04
N ARG A 350 -10.38 -13.66 -11.06
CA ARG A 350 -10.66 -12.74 -12.17
C ARG A 350 -9.49 -11.82 -12.49
N LEU A 351 -8.72 -11.40 -11.47
CA LEU A 351 -7.57 -10.51 -11.64
C LEU A 351 -6.47 -11.13 -12.51
N PHE A 352 -6.28 -12.46 -12.44
CA PHE A 352 -5.25 -13.18 -13.17
C PHE A 352 -5.76 -13.87 -14.45
N GLU A 353 -7.06 -13.83 -14.70
CA GLU A 353 -7.66 -14.46 -15.85
C GLU A 353 -7.21 -13.77 -17.16
N GLY A 354 -6.57 -14.54 -18.05
CA GLY A 354 -6.04 -14.05 -19.32
C GLY A 354 -4.75 -13.23 -19.20
N ALA A 355 -4.22 -13.02 -17.98
CA ALA A 355 -2.97 -12.33 -17.78
C ALA A 355 -1.76 -13.25 -18.06
N GLN A 356 -0.66 -12.64 -18.52
CA GLN A 356 0.61 -13.32 -18.80
C GLN A 356 1.60 -13.10 -17.67
N ARG A 357 2.11 -14.20 -17.08
CA ARG A 357 3.17 -14.16 -16.08
C ARG A 357 4.53 -13.91 -16.73
N VAL A 358 5.32 -13.05 -16.09
CA VAL A 358 6.75 -12.84 -16.39
C VAL A 358 7.50 -12.80 -15.08
N ASP A 359 8.46 -13.71 -14.92
CA ASP A 359 9.29 -13.80 -13.71
C ASP A 359 10.26 -12.62 -13.61
N ARG A 360 10.52 -12.18 -12.38
CA ARG A 360 11.44 -11.09 -12.04
C ARG A 360 12.33 -11.49 -10.87
N SER A 361 13.45 -10.78 -10.67
CA SER A 361 14.42 -11.14 -9.62
C SER A 361 13.82 -11.15 -8.21
N ASN A 362 12.81 -10.34 -7.97
CA ASN A 362 12.12 -10.21 -6.68
C ASN A 362 10.63 -10.60 -6.76
N GLY A 363 10.27 -11.53 -7.65
CA GLY A 363 8.92 -12.04 -7.76
C GLY A 363 8.41 -12.20 -9.19
N ALA A 364 7.20 -11.74 -9.48
CA ALA A 364 6.61 -11.84 -10.81
C ALA A 364 5.70 -10.65 -11.14
N ILE A 365 5.65 -10.30 -12.41
CA ILE A 365 4.62 -9.40 -12.97
C ILE A 365 3.59 -10.20 -13.76
N TRP A 366 2.36 -9.71 -13.76
CA TRP A 366 1.27 -10.26 -14.55
C TRP A 366 0.74 -9.20 -15.49
N ILE A 367 1.08 -9.32 -16.77
CA ILE A 367 0.67 -8.39 -17.81
C ILE A 367 -0.76 -8.71 -18.22
N THR A 368 -1.64 -7.72 -18.16
CA THR A 368 -3.04 -7.87 -18.56
C THR A 368 -3.50 -6.77 -19.50
N ASP A 369 -4.32 -7.12 -20.49
CA ASP A 369 -5.03 -6.20 -21.39
C ASP A 369 -6.40 -5.75 -20.83
N SER A 370 -6.78 -6.27 -19.65
CA SER A 370 -8.04 -5.93 -18.98
C SER A 370 -7.92 -6.06 -17.46
N LEU A 371 -8.10 -4.96 -16.73
CA LEU A 371 -8.24 -4.98 -15.28
C LEU A 371 -9.67 -5.41 -14.92
N ARG A 372 -9.81 -6.66 -14.49
CA ARG A 372 -11.10 -7.28 -14.16
C ARG A 372 -11.49 -7.10 -12.70
N MET A 373 -11.31 -5.87 -12.19
CA MET A 373 -11.71 -5.47 -10.86
C MET A 373 -13.21 -5.17 -10.81
N ARG A 374 -13.82 -5.43 -9.66
CA ARG A 374 -15.17 -4.92 -9.37
C ARG A 374 -15.06 -3.60 -8.64
N SER A 375 -15.99 -2.69 -8.89
CA SER A 375 -15.99 -1.37 -8.25
C SER A 375 -16.03 -1.47 -6.73
N TRP A 376 -16.87 -2.35 -6.20
CA TRP A 376 -17.08 -2.52 -4.76
C TRP A 376 -15.96 -3.26 -4.02
N THR A 377 -15.05 -3.91 -4.74
CA THR A 377 -13.84 -4.49 -4.13
C THR A 377 -12.66 -3.51 -4.09
N THR A 378 -12.74 -2.37 -4.79
CA THR A 378 -11.61 -1.47 -4.97
C THR A 378 -11.96 0.00 -4.69
N TRP A 379 -12.67 0.68 -5.62
CA TRP A 379 -12.85 2.14 -5.55
C TRP A 379 -14.21 2.60 -5.07
N ASN A 380 -15.19 1.70 -4.97
CA ASN A 380 -16.55 2.00 -4.51
C ASN A 380 -17.04 0.94 -3.50
N PRO A 381 -16.31 0.74 -2.37
CA PRO A 381 -16.70 -0.25 -1.37
C PRO A 381 -17.99 0.14 -0.66
N GLU A 382 -18.60 -0.81 0.03
CA GLU A 382 -19.64 -0.55 1.01
C GLU A 382 -19.10 0.34 2.12
N ILE A 383 -19.89 1.33 2.54
CA ILE A 383 -19.52 2.26 3.60
C ILE A 383 -20.39 1.97 4.82
N ILE A 384 -19.76 1.61 5.94
CA ILE A 384 -20.44 1.39 7.22
C ILE A 384 -20.08 2.54 8.15
N ILE A 385 -21.11 3.25 8.61
CA ILE A 385 -20.98 4.36 9.54
C ILE A 385 -21.49 3.92 10.89
N GLN A 386 -20.56 3.64 11.80
CA GLN A 386 -20.86 3.28 13.17
C GLN A 386 -21.53 4.45 13.89
N ALA A 387 -22.69 4.22 14.48
CA ALA A 387 -23.47 5.30 15.09
C ALA A 387 -22.77 5.91 16.31
N GLU A 388 -21.98 5.12 17.04
CA GLU A 388 -21.22 5.56 18.20
C GLU A 388 -19.92 6.31 17.86
N ASN A 389 -19.56 6.43 16.58
CA ASN A 389 -18.37 7.16 16.17
C ASN A 389 -18.62 8.67 16.29
N SER A 390 -17.95 9.30 17.25
CA SER A 390 -18.09 10.74 17.51
C SER A 390 -17.61 11.63 16.36
N GLN A 391 -16.84 11.11 15.40
CA GLN A 391 -16.41 11.87 14.23
C GLN A 391 -17.49 11.94 13.15
N THR A 392 -18.37 10.94 13.10
CA THR A 392 -19.47 10.89 12.12
C THR A 392 -20.80 11.31 12.70
N MET A 393 -21.01 11.22 14.01
CA MET A 393 -22.20 11.76 14.67
C MET A 393 -22.08 13.29 14.79
N ALA A 394 -22.71 14.03 13.88
CA ALA A 394 -22.55 15.46 13.74
C ALA A 394 -23.28 16.27 14.85
N SER A 395 -24.49 15.86 15.19
CA SER A 395 -25.33 16.54 16.21
C SER A 395 -26.51 15.67 16.66
N ALA A 396 -27.04 16.02 17.81
CA ALA A 396 -28.29 15.46 18.33
C ALA A 396 -29.19 16.58 18.82
N VAL A 397 -30.51 16.44 18.64
CA VAL A 397 -31.51 17.43 19.00
C VAL A 397 -32.59 16.80 19.84
N ASN A 398 -33.12 17.54 20.80
CA ASN A 398 -34.17 17.07 21.72
C ASN A 398 -33.80 15.80 22.51
N VAL A 399 -32.52 15.61 22.80
CA VAL A 399 -31.98 14.44 23.51
C VAL A 399 -31.62 14.79 24.96
N ALA A 400 -31.70 13.79 25.83
CA ALA A 400 -31.29 13.91 27.23
C ALA A 400 -29.78 13.70 27.35
N GLY A 401 -28.99 14.75 27.10
CA GLY A 401 -27.55 14.70 27.08
C GLY A 401 -26.97 14.32 25.69
N THR A 402 -25.77 13.77 25.66
CA THR A 402 -25.16 13.20 24.45
C THR A 402 -25.68 11.76 24.29
N PRO A 403 -25.98 11.29 23.05
CA PRO A 403 -26.31 9.89 22.82
C PRO A 403 -25.26 8.96 23.43
N GLU A 404 -25.72 7.98 24.19
CA GLU A 404 -24.84 7.12 24.97
C GLU A 404 -24.45 5.88 24.18
N ARG A 405 -23.16 5.57 24.14
CA ARG A 405 -22.66 4.33 23.58
C ARG A 405 -22.94 3.17 24.52
N ILE A 406 -23.63 2.15 24.03
CA ILE A 406 -23.92 0.92 24.77
C ILE A 406 -23.09 -0.22 24.17
N TYR A 407 -22.27 -0.86 24.99
CA TYR A 407 -21.50 -2.04 24.60
C TYR A 407 -22.22 -3.31 25.00
N VAL A 408 -22.38 -4.23 24.04
CA VAL A 408 -22.97 -5.56 24.24
C VAL A 408 -21.83 -6.57 24.38
N ALA A 409 -21.61 -7.05 25.59
CA ALA A 409 -20.53 -8.01 25.81
C ALA A 409 -20.76 -9.30 24.99
N PRO A 410 -19.73 -9.95 24.45
CA PRO A 410 -19.87 -11.23 23.76
C PRO A 410 -20.62 -12.26 24.62
N GLY A 411 -21.66 -12.86 24.07
CA GLY A 411 -22.52 -13.83 24.79
C GLY A 411 -23.59 -13.23 25.71
N SER A 412 -23.67 -11.88 25.83
CA SER A 412 -24.72 -11.23 26.63
C SER A 412 -25.95 -10.84 25.82
N GLN A 413 -25.90 -10.96 24.50
CA GLN A 413 -27.06 -10.73 23.64
C GLN A 413 -28.16 -11.74 23.96
N ASN A 414 -29.39 -11.24 24.05
CA ASN A 414 -30.56 -12.08 24.27
C ASN A 414 -30.73 -13.09 23.12
N PRO A 415 -30.67 -14.40 23.38
CA PRO A 415 -30.78 -15.43 22.31
C PRO A 415 -32.12 -15.40 21.56
N ALA A 416 -33.15 -14.80 22.15
CA ALA A 416 -34.44 -14.62 21.49
C ALA A 416 -34.50 -13.45 20.52
N VAL A 417 -33.41 -12.64 20.43
CA VAL A 417 -33.29 -11.48 19.55
C VAL A 417 -32.13 -11.77 18.57
N PRO A 418 -32.40 -12.42 17.44
CA PRO A 418 -31.39 -12.71 16.44
C PRO A 418 -30.93 -11.43 15.72
N GLY A 419 -29.79 -11.53 15.04
CA GLY A 419 -29.16 -10.46 14.27
C GLY A 419 -27.82 -10.05 14.88
N HIS A 420 -27.01 -9.39 14.06
CA HIS A 420 -25.69 -8.95 14.42
C HIS A 420 -25.67 -7.47 14.81
N ILE A 421 -24.86 -7.13 15.81
CA ILE A 421 -24.56 -5.75 16.18
C ILE A 421 -23.10 -5.49 15.77
N SER A 422 -22.91 -4.55 14.88
CA SER A 422 -21.58 -4.19 14.39
C SER A 422 -20.71 -3.71 15.56
N MET A 423 -19.44 -4.18 15.61
CA MET A 423 -18.50 -3.85 16.68
C MET A 423 -19.03 -4.10 18.11
N ASN A 424 -20.12 -4.86 18.27
CA ASN A 424 -20.81 -5.12 19.55
C ASN A 424 -21.22 -3.85 20.29
N SER A 425 -21.50 -2.78 19.60
CA SER A 425 -21.93 -1.52 20.24
C SER A 425 -22.96 -0.77 19.40
N TYR A 426 -23.79 0.02 20.06
CA TYR A 426 -24.80 0.88 19.43
C TYR A 426 -24.95 2.17 20.26
N ILE A 427 -25.65 3.18 19.73
CA ILE A 427 -26.04 4.35 20.51
C ILE A 427 -27.46 4.26 21.00
N GLU A 428 -27.70 4.80 22.20
CA GLU A 428 -29.02 5.07 22.71
C GLU A 428 -29.33 6.57 22.68
N VAL A 429 -30.35 6.94 21.90
CA VAL A 429 -30.79 8.32 21.66
C VAL A 429 -32.04 8.55 22.49
N GLN A 430 -31.87 8.98 23.75
CA GLN A 430 -32.97 9.20 24.70
C GLN A 430 -33.60 10.59 24.50
N PRO A 431 -34.94 10.71 24.47
CA PRO A 431 -35.59 11.99 24.37
C PRO A 431 -35.39 12.83 25.64
N ILE A 432 -35.27 14.15 25.50
CA ILE A 432 -35.19 15.09 26.65
C ILE A 432 -36.43 15.05 27.56
N SER A 433 -37.58 14.63 27.04
CA SER A 433 -38.80 14.38 27.80
C SER A 433 -39.67 13.32 27.14
N ALA A 434 -40.57 12.71 27.89
CA ALA A 434 -41.49 11.68 27.40
C ALA A 434 -42.41 12.14 26.23
N SER A 435 -42.50 13.43 25.97
CA SER A 435 -43.34 14.00 24.91
C SER A 435 -42.57 14.53 23.71
N THR A 436 -41.24 14.58 23.77
CA THR A 436 -40.40 15.09 22.67
C THR A 436 -39.89 13.97 21.77
N ASN A 437 -39.75 14.28 20.50
CA ASN A 437 -39.13 13.38 19.52
C ASN A 437 -37.65 13.75 19.39
N PRO A 438 -36.72 12.83 19.70
CA PRO A 438 -35.31 13.06 19.52
C PRO A 438 -34.90 12.90 18.05
N GLY A 439 -33.79 13.51 17.70
CA GLY A 439 -33.15 13.34 16.38
C GLY A 439 -31.65 13.31 16.49
N VAL A 440 -31.01 12.69 15.51
CA VAL A 440 -29.57 12.60 15.39
C VAL A 440 -29.15 12.80 13.93
N VAL A 441 -27.98 13.37 13.71
CA VAL A 441 -27.42 13.65 12.39
C VAL A 441 -26.08 12.90 12.26
N PHE A 442 -25.95 12.17 11.18
CA PHE A 442 -24.72 11.45 10.83
C PHE A 442 -24.11 12.04 9.57
N TYR A 443 -22.82 12.37 9.59
CA TYR A 443 -22.04 12.65 8.38
C TYR A 443 -21.77 11.36 7.61
N LEU A 444 -21.71 11.48 6.28
CA LEU A 444 -21.52 10.38 5.35
C LEU A 444 -20.19 10.55 4.61
N PRO A 445 -19.04 10.29 5.26
CA PRO A 445 -17.74 10.44 4.62
C PRO A 445 -17.47 9.37 3.56
N GLY A 446 -16.65 9.68 2.58
CA GLY A 446 -16.17 8.71 1.60
C GLY A 446 -17.17 8.33 0.51
N VAL A 447 -18.31 9.01 0.40
CA VAL A 447 -19.28 8.73 -0.67
C VAL A 447 -18.70 9.06 -2.06
N ARG A 448 -19.07 8.25 -3.04
CA ARG A 448 -18.72 8.45 -4.45
C ARG A 448 -19.89 9.08 -5.20
N SER A 449 -19.62 9.67 -6.38
CA SER A 449 -20.68 10.19 -7.26
C SER A 449 -21.43 9.04 -7.96
N THR A 450 -22.18 8.29 -7.19
CA THR A 450 -22.93 7.11 -7.65
C THR A 450 -24.17 6.89 -6.78
N THR A 451 -24.96 5.87 -7.13
CA THR A 451 -26.14 5.48 -6.37
C THR A 451 -25.77 4.46 -5.30
N TYR A 452 -26.28 4.69 -4.10
CA TYR A 452 -26.23 3.74 -2.98
C TYR A 452 -27.62 3.31 -2.57
N SER A 453 -27.78 2.03 -2.24
CA SER A 453 -28.89 1.54 -1.44
C SER A 453 -28.56 1.79 0.03
N LEU A 454 -29.40 2.56 0.72
CA LEU A 454 -29.17 2.99 2.09
C LEU A 454 -29.92 2.10 3.08
N TYR A 455 -29.23 1.68 4.13
CA TYR A 455 -29.81 0.88 5.20
C TYR A 455 -29.46 1.48 6.55
N MET A 456 -30.32 1.25 7.54
CA MET A 456 -30.05 1.58 8.93
C MET A 456 -30.34 0.37 9.81
N VAL A 457 -29.41 0.08 10.72
CA VAL A 457 -29.52 -1.04 11.64
C VAL A 457 -30.05 -0.55 12.99
N MET A 458 -31.23 -1.05 13.37
CA MET A 458 -31.91 -0.70 14.60
C MET A 458 -31.87 -1.86 15.59
N VAL A 459 -31.59 -1.52 16.86
CA VAL A 459 -31.44 -2.51 17.93
C VAL A 459 -32.69 -2.45 18.84
N PRO A 460 -33.42 -3.58 19.06
CA PRO A 460 -34.59 -3.58 19.92
C PRO A 460 -34.22 -3.45 21.41
N ALA A 461 -35.14 -2.91 22.21
CA ALA A 461 -34.87 -2.60 23.61
C ALA A 461 -34.56 -3.81 24.50
N ASN A 462 -34.89 -5.03 24.07
CA ASN A 462 -34.64 -6.27 24.80
C ASN A 462 -33.36 -6.99 24.36
N ILE A 463 -32.44 -6.30 23.70
CA ILE A 463 -31.20 -6.91 23.16
C ILE A 463 -30.31 -7.55 24.24
N VAL A 464 -30.28 -6.98 25.44
CA VAL A 464 -29.50 -7.51 26.59
C VAL A 464 -30.36 -7.91 27.78
N SER A 465 -31.69 -7.77 27.69
CA SER A 465 -32.62 -8.03 28.80
C SER A 465 -33.93 -8.58 28.31
N SER A 466 -34.57 -9.44 29.13
CA SER A 466 -35.93 -9.93 28.86
C SER A 466 -36.96 -8.90 29.31
N LEU A 467 -37.35 -8.02 28.42
CA LEU A 467 -38.47 -7.12 28.64
C LEU A 467 -39.80 -7.85 28.31
N ARG A 468 -40.85 -7.59 29.09
CA ARG A 468 -42.19 -8.16 28.84
C ARG A 468 -42.87 -7.55 27.62
N GLU A 469 -42.60 -6.28 27.37
CA GLU A 469 -43.17 -5.51 26.25
C GLU A 469 -42.06 -4.70 25.58
N VAL A 470 -41.85 -4.91 24.29
CA VAL A 470 -40.91 -4.18 23.45
C VAL A 470 -41.72 -3.43 22.41
N LYS A 471 -41.49 -2.12 22.30
CA LYS A 471 -42.17 -1.25 21.34
C LYS A 471 -41.22 -0.95 20.18
N PRO A 472 -41.77 -0.90 18.96
CA PRO A 472 -40.96 -0.51 17.79
C PRO A 472 -40.64 1.00 17.84
N TYR A 473 -39.59 1.40 17.13
CA TYR A 473 -39.29 2.80 16.85
C TYR A 473 -40.05 3.24 15.61
N LYS A 474 -40.47 4.51 15.58
CA LYS A 474 -41.03 5.14 14.40
C LYS A 474 -40.26 6.40 14.10
N PHE A 475 -39.67 6.47 12.92
CA PHE A 475 -38.78 7.56 12.55
C PHE A 475 -38.85 7.90 11.06
N SER A 476 -38.34 9.07 10.73
CA SER A 476 -38.12 9.52 9.36
C SER A 476 -36.64 9.85 9.16
N VAL A 477 -36.20 9.84 7.92
CA VAL A 477 -34.86 10.23 7.54
C VAL A 477 -34.90 11.36 6.51
N THR A 478 -33.87 12.20 6.52
CA THR A 478 -33.70 13.29 5.55
C THR A 478 -32.23 13.35 5.14
N MET A 479 -31.96 13.43 3.84
CA MET A 479 -30.63 13.62 3.30
C MET A 479 -30.34 15.10 3.10
N GLY A 480 -29.16 15.55 3.52
CA GLY A 480 -28.58 16.84 3.13
C GLY A 480 -27.31 16.62 2.33
N CYS A 481 -27.20 17.22 1.16
CA CYS A 481 -26.00 17.23 0.35
C CYS A 481 -26.01 18.43 -0.59
N VAL A 482 -24.88 18.70 -1.26
CA VAL A 482 -24.87 19.64 -2.40
C VAL A 482 -25.64 19.04 -3.58
N ASP A 483 -26.33 19.88 -4.31
CA ASP A 483 -26.97 19.51 -5.58
C ASP A 483 -25.99 19.57 -6.75
N GLU A 484 -26.45 19.24 -7.95
CA GLU A 484 -25.66 19.25 -9.18
C GLU A 484 -25.08 20.64 -9.54
N THR A 485 -25.62 21.70 -8.96
CA THR A 485 -25.14 23.08 -9.15
C THR A 485 -24.08 23.49 -8.13
N GLY A 486 -23.75 22.63 -7.15
CA GLY A 486 -22.85 22.93 -6.05
C GLY A 486 -23.50 23.69 -4.90
N THR A 487 -24.83 23.80 -4.90
CA THR A 487 -25.59 24.44 -3.82
C THR A 487 -25.93 23.41 -2.73
N ASN A 488 -25.64 23.77 -1.47
CA ASN A 488 -26.00 22.91 -0.34
C ASN A 488 -27.51 22.93 -0.14
N GLN A 489 -28.13 21.75 -0.15
CA GLN A 489 -29.55 21.59 0.10
C GLN A 489 -29.80 20.79 1.37
N ASP A 490 -30.42 21.46 2.35
CA ASP A 490 -30.80 20.83 3.63
C ASP A 490 -31.94 19.80 3.52
N ARG A 491 -32.62 19.73 2.36
CA ARG A 491 -33.74 18.80 2.15
C ARG A 491 -33.86 18.45 0.68
N LEU A 492 -33.60 17.21 0.36
CA LEU A 492 -34.07 16.61 -0.88
C LEU A 492 -35.47 16.01 -0.62
N ARG A 493 -36.52 16.79 -0.93
CA ARG A 493 -37.90 16.42 -0.64
C ARG A 493 -38.38 15.15 -1.32
N ASP A 494 -37.76 14.80 -2.42
CA ASP A 494 -38.21 13.70 -3.27
C ASP A 494 -37.52 12.36 -2.95
N TRP A 495 -36.50 12.36 -2.10
CA TRP A 495 -35.79 11.13 -1.76
C TRP A 495 -36.49 10.27 -0.71
N VAL A 496 -37.27 10.88 0.21
CA VAL A 496 -38.03 10.15 1.23
C VAL A 496 -39.45 9.94 0.73
N ALA A 497 -39.63 8.94 -0.14
CA ALA A 497 -40.99 8.57 -0.62
C ALA A 497 -41.87 8.03 0.50
N GLU A 498 -41.28 7.43 1.55
CA GLU A 498 -41.97 6.94 2.73
C GLU A 498 -41.61 7.80 3.95
N SER A 499 -42.58 8.45 4.52
CA SER A 499 -42.40 9.43 5.59
C SER A 499 -42.08 8.81 6.95
N ASN A 500 -42.27 7.51 7.14
CA ASN A 500 -42.07 6.85 8.42
C ASN A 500 -41.63 5.41 8.27
N PHE A 501 -40.47 5.12 8.82
CA PHE A 501 -39.98 3.76 9.01
C PHE A 501 -40.36 3.25 10.39
N VAL A 502 -40.59 1.94 10.48
CA VAL A 502 -40.93 1.27 11.74
C VAL A 502 -40.00 0.07 11.92
N SER A 503 -39.31 -0.01 13.06
CA SER A 503 -38.38 -1.12 13.34
C SER A 503 -39.11 -2.40 13.76
N ASP A 504 -38.47 -3.54 13.51
CA ASP A 504 -38.87 -4.83 14.07
C ASP A 504 -38.48 -4.89 15.57
N THR A 505 -39.33 -5.49 16.38
CA THR A 505 -39.09 -5.69 17.83
C THR A 505 -38.50 -7.06 18.17
N ALA A 506 -38.51 -7.98 17.21
CA ALA A 506 -38.12 -9.36 17.43
C ALA A 506 -36.65 -9.65 17.04
N ARG A 507 -35.96 -8.73 16.38
CA ARG A 507 -34.60 -8.90 15.88
C ARG A 507 -33.87 -7.57 15.79
N VAL A 508 -32.52 -7.65 15.66
CA VAL A 508 -31.73 -6.52 15.14
C VAL A 508 -32.16 -6.32 13.69
N ASP A 509 -32.67 -5.15 13.38
CA ASP A 509 -33.43 -4.90 12.15
C ASP A 509 -32.66 -4.01 11.18
N THR A 510 -32.35 -4.55 10.01
CA THR A 510 -31.69 -3.82 8.91
C THR A 510 -32.77 -3.26 7.99
N ILE A 511 -33.08 -1.99 8.16
CA ILE A 511 -34.17 -1.30 7.47
C ILE A 511 -33.63 -0.66 6.20
N TYR A 512 -34.19 -1.04 5.04
CA TYR A 512 -33.90 -0.37 3.77
C TYR A 512 -34.59 1.01 3.76
N LEU A 513 -33.77 2.06 3.58
CA LEU A 513 -34.25 3.44 3.60
C LEU A 513 -34.59 3.96 2.20
N GLY A 514 -34.03 3.37 1.16
CA GLY A 514 -34.20 3.78 -0.24
C GLY A 514 -32.86 3.92 -0.96
N ASP A 515 -32.92 4.13 -2.27
CA ASP A 515 -31.74 4.42 -3.09
C ASP A 515 -31.52 5.94 -3.15
N PHE A 516 -30.25 6.36 -3.06
CA PHE A 516 -29.86 7.75 -3.19
C PHE A 516 -28.63 7.90 -4.10
N THR A 517 -28.71 8.84 -5.05
CA THR A 517 -27.59 9.16 -5.96
C THR A 517 -26.90 10.44 -5.50
N PHE A 518 -25.63 10.31 -5.08
CA PHE A 518 -24.81 11.47 -4.75
C PHE A 518 -24.30 12.13 -6.03
N PRO A 519 -24.48 13.45 -6.21
CA PRO A 519 -24.09 14.15 -7.43
C PRO A 519 -22.58 14.35 -7.55
N MET A 520 -21.83 14.25 -6.44
CA MET A 520 -20.38 14.38 -6.40
C MET A 520 -19.77 13.40 -5.39
N ALA A 521 -18.50 13.09 -5.58
CA ALA A 521 -17.70 12.39 -4.58
C ALA A 521 -17.29 13.36 -3.46
N TYR A 522 -17.20 12.83 -2.25
CA TYR A 522 -16.78 13.58 -1.09
C TYR A 522 -15.65 12.89 -0.34
N GLU A 523 -14.46 13.48 -0.37
CA GLU A 523 -13.24 12.95 0.24
C GLU A 523 -12.62 13.88 1.30
N GLY A 524 -13.27 15.02 1.57
CA GLY A 524 -12.74 16.02 2.48
C GLY A 524 -13.23 15.91 3.92
N THR A 525 -12.67 16.74 4.79
CA THR A 525 -13.15 17.03 6.14
C THR A 525 -13.71 18.45 6.18
N GLY A 526 -14.90 18.67 6.72
CA GLY A 526 -15.45 20.02 6.88
C GLY A 526 -16.97 20.10 6.92
N ASP A 527 -17.50 21.32 6.96
CA ASP A 527 -18.91 21.63 7.20
C ASP A 527 -19.88 21.23 6.05
N TYR A 528 -19.38 20.65 4.95
CA TYR A 528 -20.16 20.31 3.76
C TYR A 528 -20.30 18.81 3.51
N TYR A 529 -20.08 17.98 4.55
CA TYR A 529 -20.37 16.55 4.42
C TYR A 529 -21.81 16.30 4.03
N PRO A 530 -22.07 15.38 3.11
CA PRO A 530 -23.40 14.80 3.02
C PRO A 530 -23.75 14.25 4.39
N TYR A 531 -24.99 14.43 4.79
CA TYR A 531 -25.44 13.96 6.09
C TYR A 531 -26.83 13.32 6.01
N LEU A 532 -27.06 12.33 6.87
CA LEU A 532 -28.37 11.75 7.10
C LEU A 532 -28.87 12.23 8.46
N ARG A 533 -30.07 12.84 8.48
CA ARG A 533 -30.79 13.19 9.70
C ARG A 533 -31.83 12.15 9.96
N VAL A 534 -31.84 11.59 11.16
CA VAL A 534 -32.82 10.62 11.66
C VAL A 534 -33.66 11.31 12.74
N ASN A 535 -34.99 11.35 12.59
CA ASN A 535 -35.89 11.96 13.57
C ASN A 535 -36.98 10.97 13.98
N SER A 536 -37.20 10.82 15.27
CA SER A 536 -38.42 10.17 15.76
C SER A 536 -39.66 10.96 15.31
N THR A 537 -40.73 10.25 14.88
CA THR A 537 -41.96 10.88 14.33
C THR A 537 -43.22 10.44 15.08
N ILE A 538 -43.08 10.15 16.37
CA ILE A 538 -44.15 9.63 17.21
C ILE A 538 -45.06 10.78 17.67
N SER A 539 -46.34 10.75 17.28
CA SER A 539 -47.35 11.70 17.76
C SER A 539 -47.73 11.42 19.21
N SER A 540 -48.43 12.38 19.84
CA SER A 540 -48.92 12.20 21.20
C SER A 540 -49.95 11.06 21.33
N ARG A 541 -50.66 10.73 20.25
CA ARG A 541 -51.66 9.64 20.21
C ARG A 541 -51.00 8.26 20.15
N GLU A 542 -49.81 8.19 19.57
CA GLU A 542 -49.05 6.95 19.34
C GLU A 542 -48.06 6.63 20.47
N ARG A 543 -48.02 7.40 21.54
CA ARG A 543 -47.04 7.26 22.65
C ARG A 543 -47.06 5.88 23.34
N ASN A 544 -48.15 5.16 23.24
CA ASN A 544 -48.30 3.83 23.84
C ASN A 544 -47.86 2.71 22.87
N ASP A 545 -47.80 3.00 21.58
CA ASP A 545 -47.52 2.01 20.52
C ASP A 545 -46.04 1.98 20.13
N TYR A 546 -45.33 3.09 20.34
CA TYR A 546 -43.93 3.24 19.92
C TYR A 546 -43.02 3.72 21.06
N ASP A 547 -41.73 3.34 21.00
CA ASP A 547 -40.67 3.84 21.87
C ASP A 547 -39.98 5.07 21.22
N ARG A 548 -39.81 6.16 21.99
CA ARG A 548 -39.06 7.34 21.53
C ARG A 548 -37.56 7.23 21.70
N THR A 549 -37.08 6.33 22.55
CA THR A 549 -35.66 6.07 22.72
C THR A 549 -35.17 5.20 21.58
N MET A 550 -34.54 5.80 20.59
CA MET A 550 -33.99 5.07 19.43
C MET A 550 -32.68 4.42 19.79
N ARG A 551 -32.47 3.18 19.33
CA ARG A 551 -31.19 2.44 19.44
C ARG A 551 -30.70 2.15 18.05
N ILE A 552 -29.61 2.81 17.68
CA ILE A 552 -29.03 2.77 16.33
C ILE A 552 -27.65 2.15 16.40
N ASP A 553 -27.45 1.09 15.64
CA ASP A 553 -26.16 0.41 15.51
C ASP A 553 -25.28 1.12 14.46
N CYS A 554 -25.68 1.06 13.21
CA CYS A 554 -24.93 1.67 12.11
C CYS A 554 -25.83 2.07 10.94
N LEU A 555 -25.24 2.86 10.03
CA LEU A 555 -25.75 3.11 8.70
C LEU A 555 -24.90 2.35 7.69
N ILE A 556 -25.54 1.76 6.69
CA ILE A 556 -24.86 1.04 5.60
C ILE A 556 -25.22 1.76 4.29
N LEU A 557 -24.19 2.24 3.60
CA LEU A 557 -24.31 2.76 2.25
C LEU A 557 -23.72 1.72 1.31
N ARG A 558 -24.57 0.87 0.77
CA ARG A 558 -24.17 -0.19 -0.16
C ARG A 558 -24.24 0.33 -1.58
N PRO A 559 -23.13 0.27 -2.38
CA PRO A 559 -23.22 0.59 -3.79
C PRO A 559 -24.38 -0.14 -4.45
N LYS A 560 -25.22 0.58 -5.21
CA LYS A 560 -26.41 0.00 -5.83
C LYS A 560 -26.09 -1.21 -6.72
N GLU A 561 -24.97 -1.16 -7.43
CA GLU A 561 -24.48 -2.26 -8.26
C GLU A 561 -24.09 -3.51 -7.43
N LEU A 562 -23.54 -3.33 -6.22
CA LEU A 562 -23.29 -4.44 -5.28
C LEU A 562 -24.61 -4.98 -4.74
N ASP A 563 -25.50 -4.09 -4.32
CA ASP A 563 -26.81 -4.48 -3.76
C ASP A 563 -27.64 -5.30 -4.76
N ASP A 564 -27.64 -4.90 -6.01
CA ASP A 564 -28.32 -5.65 -7.09
C ASP A 564 -27.61 -6.96 -7.42
N PHE A 565 -26.27 -6.97 -7.41
CA PHE A 565 -25.50 -8.18 -7.62
C PHE A 565 -25.73 -9.23 -6.52
N LEU A 566 -25.82 -8.82 -5.25
CA LEU A 566 -26.10 -9.71 -4.12
C LEU A 566 -27.47 -10.36 -4.18
N LYS A 567 -28.48 -9.69 -4.76
CA LYS A 567 -29.81 -10.28 -4.99
C LYS A 567 -29.77 -11.47 -5.95
N GLU A 568 -28.88 -11.41 -6.93
CA GLU A 568 -28.68 -12.48 -7.92
C GLU A 568 -27.67 -13.53 -7.44
N HIS A 569 -26.75 -13.15 -6.53
CA HIS A 569 -25.65 -13.97 -6.04
C HIS A 569 -25.58 -13.94 -4.51
N PRO A 570 -26.54 -14.55 -3.78
CA PRO A 570 -26.65 -14.43 -2.32
C PRO A 570 -25.46 -15.07 -1.56
N ASP A 571 -24.74 -16.00 -2.18
CA ASP A 571 -23.59 -16.67 -1.58
C ASP A 571 -22.24 -15.97 -1.88
N TYR A 572 -22.29 -14.85 -2.61
CA TYR A 572 -21.08 -14.09 -2.94
C TYR A 572 -20.45 -13.49 -1.67
N LYS A 573 -19.13 -13.67 -1.56
CA LYS A 573 -18.34 -13.16 -0.45
C LYS A 573 -17.58 -11.91 -0.87
N TYR A 574 -17.70 -10.87 -0.09
CA TYR A 574 -16.95 -9.63 -0.21
C TYR A 574 -16.53 -9.14 1.18
N ASP A 575 -15.70 -8.11 1.24
CA ASP A 575 -15.35 -7.47 2.52
C ASP A 575 -16.49 -6.53 2.91
N ASP A 576 -17.30 -6.96 3.84
CA ASP A 576 -18.45 -6.22 4.39
C ASP A 576 -18.08 -5.41 5.64
N GLY A 577 -16.78 -5.21 5.91
CA GLY A 577 -16.30 -4.47 7.08
C GLY A 577 -16.60 -5.16 8.42
N GLY A 578 -16.95 -6.45 8.40
CA GLY A 578 -17.26 -7.24 9.59
C GLY A 578 -18.73 -7.13 10.05
N PHE A 579 -19.64 -6.86 9.12
CA PHE A 579 -21.10 -6.84 9.35
C PHE A 579 -21.75 -8.20 9.17
#